data_d9510bb39d9068a5267ea19ddad26cf1
#
_entry.id   d9510bb39d9068a5267ea19ddad26cf1
#
_cell.length_a   1.000
_cell.length_b   1.000
_cell.length_c   1.000
_cell.angle_alpha   90.00
_cell.angle_beta   90.00
_cell.angle_gamma   90.00
#
_symmetry.space_group_name_H-M   'P 1'
#
loop_
_entity.id
_entity.type
_entity.pdbx_description
1 polymer ?
#
loop_
_entity_poly.entity_id
_entity_poly.type
_entity_poly.pdbx_seq_one_letter_code
_entity_poly.pdbx_strand_id
1 'polypeptide(L)'
;EPLFRSRSFHIGLGVAYPYGNSTVLPFEKRYFSGGANSVRGWTVRSLGPGRYKDKDGRINFITQTGDLKLDLNLEYRTHLFGKFNGAAFIDAGNIWTLRDYEEQPGGKFTWQGLITDLAVSYGLGLRLNFDYFVLRFDCGMKAINPAYQTEDEAHYPLIHPDFSRDFAFHFAVGMPF
;
A
#
# COMPACT_ATOMS: atom_id res chain seq x y z
N GLU A 1 23.27 -21.93 -16.63
CA GLU A 1 21.86 -21.92 -16.24
C GLU A 1 21.27 -20.55 -16.57
N PRO A 2 20.11 -20.49 -17.24
CA PRO A 2 19.50 -19.19 -17.51
C PRO A 2 19.12 -18.57 -16.17
N LEU A 3 19.68 -17.42 -15.86
CA LEU A 3 19.26 -16.58 -14.74
C LEU A 3 17.77 -16.29 -14.94
N PHE A 4 16.91 -17.02 -14.23
CA PHE A 4 15.48 -16.77 -14.26
C PHE A 4 15.21 -15.37 -13.73
N ARG A 5 14.97 -14.46 -14.65
CA ARG A 5 14.54 -13.08 -14.36
C ARG A 5 13.08 -12.98 -14.75
N SER A 6 12.24 -12.58 -13.83
CA SER A 6 10.83 -12.33 -14.11
C SER A 6 10.44 -10.91 -13.69
N ARG A 7 9.50 -10.36 -14.45
CA ARG A 7 8.85 -9.09 -14.13
C ARG A 7 7.39 -9.38 -13.88
N SER A 8 6.86 -8.88 -12.80
CA SER A 8 5.45 -9.00 -12.45
C SER A 8 4.85 -7.61 -12.32
N PHE A 9 3.69 -7.42 -12.92
CA PHE A 9 2.94 -6.18 -12.85
C PHE A 9 1.52 -6.52 -12.42
N HIS A 10 0.99 -5.77 -11.45
CA HIS A 10 -0.36 -5.93 -10.95
C HIS A 10 -1.07 -4.58 -10.89
N ILE A 11 -2.32 -4.57 -11.34
CA ILE A 11 -3.25 -3.45 -11.17
C ILE A 11 -4.48 -3.99 -10.44
N GLY A 12 -4.77 -3.42 -9.28
CA GLY A 12 -5.97 -3.70 -8.51
C GLY A 12 -6.86 -2.47 -8.43
N LEU A 13 -8.09 -2.57 -8.88
CA LEU A 13 -9.10 -1.52 -8.72
C LEU A 13 -10.31 -2.11 -8.00
N GLY A 14 -10.73 -1.46 -6.93
CA GLY A 14 -11.93 -1.82 -6.18
C GLY A 14 -12.85 -0.62 -6.00
N VAL A 15 -14.13 -0.81 -6.26
CA VAL A 15 -15.17 0.20 -6.06
C VAL A 15 -16.32 -0.45 -5.30
N ALA A 16 -16.71 0.17 -4.20
CA ALA A 16 -17.89 -0.21 -3.44
C ALA A 16 -18.79 1.01 -3.26
N TYR A 17 -20.05 0.88 -3.63
CA TYR A 17 -20.98 2.00 -3.58
C TYR A 17 -22.22 1.64 -2.75
N PRO A 18 -22.58 2.40 -1.70
CA PRO A 18 -23.80 2.19 -0.96
C PRO A 18 -25.01 2.62 -1.81
N TYR A 19 -26.01 1.77 -1.91
CA TYR A 19 -27.23 2.03 -2.68
C TYR A 19 -28.49 1.87 -1.82
N GLY A 20 -29.62 2.32 -2.33
CA GLY A 20 -30.91 2.28 -1.62
C GLY A 20 -30.93 3.20 -0.40
N ASN A 21 -31.38 2.69 0.71
CA ASN A 21 -31.50 3.44 1.96
C ASN A 21 -30.21 3.52 2.79
N SER A 22 -29.11 2.92 2.31
CA SER A 22 -27.82 2.95 2.99
C SER A 22 -27.04 4.20 2.62
N THR A 23 -26.62 4.96 3.61
CA THR A 23 -25.76 6.14 3.44
C THR A 23 -24.29 5.83 3.58
N VAL A 24 -23.95 4.75 4.28
CA VAL A 24 -22.57 4.32 4.59
C VAL A 24 -22.45 2.82 4.34
N LEU A 25 -21.33 2.39 3.78
CA LEU A 25 -21.02 0.96 3.64
C LEU A 25 -20.68 0.37 5.01
N PRO A 26 -21.15 -0.87 5.30
CA PRO A 26 -20.67 -1.61 6.46
C PRO A 26 -19.13 -1.75 6.41
N PHE A 27 -18.50 -1.67 7.57
CA PHE A 27 -17.05 -1.75 7.72
C PHE A 27 -16.42 -2.95 6.98
N GLU A 28 -17.07 -4.12 7.05
CA GLU A 28 -16.62 -5.37 6.44
C GLU A 28 -16.61 -5.34 4.90
N LYS A 29 -17.32 -4.39 4.30
CA LYS A 29 -17.43 -4.21 2.84
C LYS A 29 -16.57 -3.07 2.32
N ARG A 30 -15.91 -2.33 3.19
CA ARG A 30 -15.00 -1.27 2.83
C ARG A 30 -13.62 -1.82 2.50
N TYR A 31 -12.92 -1.13 1.61
CA TYR A 31 -11.54 -1.45 1.27
C TYR A 31 -10.58 -0.87 2.31
N PHE A 32 -9.44 -1.54 2.45
CA PHE A 32 -8.28 -1.05 3.18
C PHE A 32 -7.02 -1.21 2.33
N SER A 33 -5.97 -0.45 2.62
CA SER A 33 -4.69 -0.51 1.92
C SER A 33 -3.52 -0.59 2.89
N GLY A 34 -2.36 -0.98 2.34
CA GLY A 34 -1.15 -1.32 3.08
C GLY A 34 -1.01 -2.82 3.33
N GLY A 35 0.21 -3.23 3.60
CA GLY A 35 0.55 -4.63 3.85
C GLY A 35 1.21 -5.33 2.66
N ALA A 36 1.55 -6.59 2.88
CA ALA A 36 2.39 -7.39 1.99
C ALA A 36 1.84 -7.61 0.57
N ASN A 37 0.54 -7.44 0.35
CA ASN A 37 -0.13 -7.67 -0.94
C ASN A 37 -0.78 -6.40 -1.52
N SER A 38 -0.41 -5.23 -1.03
CA SER A 38 -0.89 -3.93 -1.47
C SER A 38 0.30 -2.98 -1.60
N VAL A 39 0.33 -1.88 -0.87
CA VAL A 39 1.45 -0.92 -0.85
C VAL A 39 2.38 -1.26 0.31
N ARG A 40 3.52 -1.90 0.04
CA ARG A 40 4.42 -2.52 1.03
C ARG A 40 5.24 -1.54 1.88
N GLY A 41 5.15 -0.25 1.63
CA GLY A 41 5.71 0.79 2.51
C GLY A 41 4.88 1.05 3.77
N TRP A 42 3.66 0.50 3.85
CA TRP A 42 2.73 0.66 4.97
C TRP A 42 2.39 -0.69 5.58
N THR A 43 2.21 -0.70 6.90
CA THR A 43 1.66 -1.86 7.60
C THR A 43 0.20 -2.10 7.20
N VAL A 44 -0.32 -3.27 7.51
CA VAL A 44 -1.70 -3.63 7.15
C VAL A 44 -2.68 -2.61 7.70
N ARG A 45 -3.58 -2.10 6.83
CA ARG A 45 -4.62 -1.11 7.18
C ARG A 45 -4.09 0.21 7.74
N SER A 46 -2.91 0.65 7.32
CA SER A 46 -2.34 1.91 7.80
C SER A 46 -2.26 3.01 6.74
N LEU A 47 -2.71 2.74 5.51
CA LEU A 47 -2.70 3.69 4.41
C LEU A 47 -4.11 4.21 4.13
N GLY A 48 -4.22 5.55 4.00
CA GLY A 48 -5.43 6.25 3.57
C GLY A 48 -6.51 6.40 4.63
N PRO A 49 -7.72 6.84 4.25
CA PRO A 49 -8.13 7.20 2.89
C PRO A 49 -7.57 8.58 2.46
N GLY A 50 -7.18 8.70 1.20
CA GLY A 50 -6.65 9.95 0.62
C GLY A 50 -5.49 10.52 1.44
N ARG A 51 -5.67 11.76 1.91
CA ARG A 51 -4.73 12.48 2.80
C ARG A 51 -5.09 12.37 4.28
N TYR A 52 -6.06 11.54 4.62
CA TYR A 52 -6.50 11.40 6.00
C TYR A 52 -5.34 10.99 6.91
N LYS A 53 -5.22 11.72 8.02
CA LYS A 53 -4.32 11.41 9.13
C LYS A 53 -5.11 11.55 10.42
N ASP A 54 -5.05 10.53 11.28
CA ASP A 54 -5.69 10.59 12.58
C ASP A 54 -5.07 11.72 13.44
N LYS A 55 -5.90 12.40 14.21
CA LYS A 55 -5.52 13.55 15.05
C LYS A 55 -4.43 13.21 16.06
N ASP A 56 -4.45 11.97 16.55
CA ASP A 56 -3.48 11.48 17.53
C ASP A 56 -2.24 10.82 16.88
N GLY A 57 -2.17 10.78 15.53
CA GLY A 57 -1.12 10.09 14.79
C GLY A 57 -1.11 8.57 15.00
N ARG A 58 -2.14 8.03 15.62
CA ARG A 58 -2.31 6.58 15.84
C ARG A 58 -3.01 5.95 14.65
N ILE A 59 -2.72 4.67 14.41
CA ILE A 59 -3.41 3.88 13.40
C ILE A 59 -4.79 3.51 13.95
N ASN A 60 -5.84 4.08 13.37
CA ASN A 60 -7.22 3.69 13.68
C ASN A 60 -7.78 2.85 12.53
N PHE A 61 -7.79 1.54 12.69
CA PHE A 61 -8.23 0.60 11.65
C PHE A 61 -9.68 0.80 11.19
N ILE A 62 -10.51 1.45 12.00
CA ILE A 62 -11.92 1.70 11.66
C ILE A 62 -12.03 2.85 10.66
N THR A 63 -11.28 3.93 10.89
CA THR A 63 -11.30 5.13 10.04
C THR A 63 -10.40 4.99 8.82
N GLN A 64 -9.44 4.06 8.82
CA GLN A 64 -8.56 3.80 7.67
C GLN A 64 -9.18 2.81 6.69
N THR A 65 -10.38 3.11 6.23
CA THR A 65 -11.15 2.36 5.24
C THR A 65 -11.71 3.28 4.18
N GLY A 66 -11.90 2.78 2.96
CA GLY A 66 -12.42 3.55 1.83
C GLY A 66 -13.41 2.77 0.99
N ASP A 67 -14.06 3.49 0.11
CA ASP A 67 -15.06 2.96 -0.84
C ASP A 67 -14.44 2.66 -2.21
N LEU A 68 -13.32 3.32 -2.51
CA LEU A 68 -12.52 3.16 -3.72
C LEU A 68 -11.11 2.74 -3.33
N LYS A 69 -10.53 1.79 -4.08
CA LYS A 69 -9.15 1.32 -3.89
C LYS A 69 -8.43 1.25 -5.22
N LEU A 70 -7.16 1.69 -5.24
CA LEU A 70 -6.22 1.50 -6.34
C LEU A 70 -4.93 0.92 -5.78
N ASP A 71 -4.47 -0.18 -6.38
CA ASP A 71 -3.14 -0.76 -6.16
C ASP A 71 -2.44 -0.91 -7.51
N LEU A 72 -1.21 -0.46 -7.58
CA LEU A 72 -0.29 -0.61 -8.70
C LEU A 72 1.01 -1.19 -8.15
N ASN A 73 1.38 -2.38 -8.59
CA ASN A 73 2.57 -3.06 -8.10
C ASN A 73 3.45 -3.47 -9.28
N LEU A 74 4.73 -3.16 -9.19
CA LEU A 74 5.76 -3.60 -10.11
C LEU A 74 6.83 -4.34 -9.31
N GLU A 75 7.13 -5.59 -9.69
CA GLU A 75 8.14 -6.40 -9.04
C GLU A 75 9.07 -7.03 -10.05
N TYR A 76 10.37 -6.85 -9.86
CA TYR A 76 11.43 -7.53 -10.58
C TYR A 76 12.02 -8.61 -9.69
N ARG A 77 12.02 -9.84 -10.17
CA ARG A 77 12.55 -11.01 -9.45
C ARG A 77 13.77 -11.56 -10.16
N THR A 78 14.77 -11.94 -9.41
CA THR A 78 15.99 -12.59 -9.90
C THR A 78 16.36 -13.77 -9.02
N HIS A 79 16.82 -14.85 -9.67
CA HIS A 79 17.38 -15.97 -8.91
C HIS A 79 18.73 -15.56 -8.32
N LEU A 80 18.97 -15.86 -7.05
CA LEU A 80 20.25 -15.60 -6.40
C LEU A 80 21.09 -16.89 -6.34
N PHE A 81 20.67 -17.83 -5.54
CA PHE A 81 21.31 -19.14 -5.41
C PHE A 81 20.36 -20.15 -4.74
N GLY A 82 20.44 -21.42 -5.13
CA GLY A 82 19.66 -22.49 -4.54
C GLY A 82 18.14 -22.21 -4.57
N LYS A 83 17.52 -22.11 -3.40
CA LYS A 83 16.08 -21.80 -3.24
C LYS A 83 15.82 -20.29 -3.01
N PHE A 84 16.86 -19.46 -3.03
CA PHE A 84 16.77 -18.02 -2.75
C PHE A 84 16.59 -17.21 -4.03
N ASN A 85 15.56 -16.39 -4.04
CA ASN A 85 15.31 -15.40 -5.08
C ASN A 85 15.21 -14.01 -4.45
N GLY A 86 15.88 -13.05 -5.06
CA GLY A 86 15.76 -11.63 -4.72
C GLY A 86 14.60 -10.99 -5.46
N ALA A 87 13.99 -10.00 -4.86
CA ALA A 87 13.00 -9.15 -5.51
C ALA A 87 13.31 -7.68 -5.22
N ALA A 88 13.06 -6.83 -6.20
CA ALA A 88 12.98 -5.39 -6.03
C ALA A 88 11.61 -4.94 -6.48
N PHE A 89 10.98 -4.03 -5.75
CA PHE A 89 9.62 -3.63 -6.05
C PHE A 89 9.38 -2.13 -5.90
N ILE A 90 8.38 -1.67 -6.64
CA ILE A 90 7.78 -0.34 -6.49
C ILE A 90 6.27 -0.55 -6.46
N ASP A 91 5.64 -0.03 -5.41
CA ASP A 91 4.20 -0.09 -5.22
C ASP A 91 3.64 1.33 -5.16
N ALA A 92 2.50 1.54 -5.77
CA ALA A 92 1.76 2.79 -5.67
C ALA A 92 0.28 2.48 -5.46
N GLY A 93 -0.41 3.29 -4.67
CA GLY A 93 -1.83 3.09 -4.44
C GLY A 93 -2.36 3.93 -3.30
N ASN A 94 -3.65 3.88 -3.14
CA ASN A 94 -4.36 4.46 -2.00
C ASN A 94 -5.80 3.94 -1.97
N ILE A 95 -6.51 4.30 -0.93
CA ILE A 95 -7.97 4.19 -0.83
C ILE A 95 -8.58 5.59 -0.72
N TRP A 96 -9.83 5.74 -1.12
CA TRP A 96 -10.58 6.98 -1.00
C TRP A 96 -12.02 6.69 -0.61
N THR A 97 -12.68 7.68 -0.04
CA THR A 97 -14.13 7.66 0.19
C THR A 97 -14.84 8.31 -1.00
N LEU A 98 -15.99 7.80 -1.40
CA LEU A 98 -16.81 8.40 -2.47
C LEU A 98 -17.67 9.56 -1.94
N ARG A 99 -17.93 9.57 -0.64
CA ARG A 99 -18.68 10.61 0.06
C ARG A 99 -17.77 11.35 1.03
N ASP A 100 -18.18 12.53 1.43
CA ASP A 100 -17.50 13.30 2.46
C ASP A 100 -17.94 12.83 3.84
N TYR A 101 -17.01 12.33 4.65
CA TYR A 101 -17.27 11.89 6.02
C TYR A 101 -16.49 12.80 6.98
N GLU A 102 -17.18 13.34 7.98
CA GLU A 102 -16.59 14.20 9.00
C GLU A 102 -15.47 13.50 9.80
N GLU A 103 -15.55 12.18 9.91
CA GLU A 103 -14.55 11.34 10.59
C GLU A 103 -13.28 11.11 9.77
N GLN A 104 -13.33 11.39 8.47
CA GLN A 104 -12.24 11.13 7.52
C GLN A 104 -11.93 12.37 6.66
N PRO A 105 -11.54 13.50 7.25
CA PRO A 105 -11.26 14.72 6.50
C PRO A 105 -10.10 14.52 5.53
N GLY A 106 -10.28 14.91 4.27
CA GLY A 106 -9.28 14.71 3.20
C GLY A 106 -9.29 13.30 2.59
N GLY A 107 -10.23 12.43 3.00
CA GLY A 107 -10.37 11.07 2.46
C GLY A 107 -11.17 10.99 1.16
N LYS A 108 -11.90 12.05 0.78
CA LYS A 108 -12.78 12.05 -0.38
C LYS A 108 -12.02 11.98 -1.70
N PHE A 109 -12.49 11.13 -2.60
CA PHE A 109 -11.96 11.01 -3.94
C PHE A 109 -12.14 12.30 -4.75
N THR A 110 -11.06 12.72 -5.39
CA THR A 110 -11.07 13.78 -6.42
C THR A 110 -10.18 13.35 -7.58
N TRP A 111 -10.48 13.79 -8.80
CA TRP A 111 -9.64 13.46 -9.96
C TRP A 111 -8.20 13.99 -9.83
N GLN A 112 -8.00 15.11 -9.16
CA GLN A 112 -6.67 15.60 -8.82
C GLN A 112 -6.03 14.73 -7.74
N GLY A 113 -6.80 14.31 -6.71
CA GLY A 113 -6.35 13.44 -5.64
C GLY A 113 -5.91 12.04 -6.12
N LEU A 114 -6.39 11.59 -7.27
CA LEU A 114 -5.89 10.35 -7.88
C LEU A 114 -4.37 10.38 -8.12
N ILE A 115 -3.81 11.55 -8.37
CA ILE A 115 -2.36 11.73 -8.59
C ILE A 115 -1.68 12.29 -7.35
N THR A 116 -2.27 13.32 -6.72
CA THR A 116 -1.66 14.04 -5.60
C THR A 116 -1.69 13.27 -4.28
N ASP A 117 -2.67 12.38 -4.12
CA ASP A 117 -2.85 11.58 -2.91
C ASP A 117 -2.35 10.14 -3.09
N LEU A 118 -1.63 9.87 -4.20
CA LEU A 118 -1.07 8.54 -4.44
C LEU A 118 0.11 8.30 -3.50
N ALA A 119 0.00 7.27 -2.69
CA ALA A 119 1.10 6.78 -1.88
C ALA A 119 2.04 5.94 -2.74
N VAL A 120 3.33 6.14 -2.59
CA VAL A 120 4.36 5.38 -3.33
C VAL A 120 5.34 4.79 -2.34
N SER A 121 5.69 3.53 -2.56
CA SER A 121 6.74 2.83 -1.81
C SER A 121 7.66 2.04 -2.73
N TYR A 122 8.84 1.75 -2.24
CA TYR A 122 9.82 0.90 -2.89
C TYR A 122 10.46 -0.02 -1.87
N GLY A 123 11.11 -1.07 -2.34
CA GLY A 123 11.79 -1.94 -1.42
C GLY A 123 12.46 -3.13 -2.06
N LEU A 124 13.01 -3.94 -1.19
CA LEU A 124 13.66 -5.20 -1.53
C LEU A 124 12.97 -6.34 -0.81
N GLY A 125 12.96 -7.48 -1.46
CA GLY A 125 12.38 -8.68 -0.90
C GLY A 125 13.23 -9.92 -1.12
N LEU A 126 13.10 -10.87 -0.22
CA LEU A 126 13.68 -12.19 -0.32
C LEU A 126 12.55 -13.21 -0.45
N ARG A 127 12.71 -14.15 -1.38
CA ARG A 127 11.78 -15.24 -1.64
C ARG A 127 12.51 -16.56 -1.43
N LEU A 128 12.01 -17.40 -0.55
CA LEU A 128 12.49 -18.76 -0.38
C LEU A 128 11.46 -19.71 -1.00
N ASN A 129 11.85 -20.33 -2.12
CA ASN A 129 11.00 -21.27 -2.82
C ASN A 129 11.22 -22.67 -2.25
N PHE A 130 10.18 -23.19 -1.59
CA PHE A 130 10.06 -24.59 -1.23
C PHE A 130 9.12 -25.28 -2.24
N ASP A 131 9.16 -26.60 -2.28
CA ASP A 131 8.39 -27.36 -3.27
C ASP A 131 6.87 -27.17 -3.14
N TYR A 132 6.39 -26.83 -1.95
CA TYR A 132 4.96 -26.69 -1.62
C TYR A 132 4.53 -25.26 -1.27
N PHE A 133 5.46 -24.36 -0.95
CA PHE A 133 5.15 -22.98 -0.56
C PHE A 133 6.35 -22.05 -0.77
N VAL A 134 6.06 -20.76 -0.80
CA VAL A 134 7.07 -19.70 -0.90
C VAL A 134 7.00 -18.86 0.37
N LEU A 135 8.13 -18.74 1.07
CA LEU A 135 8.27 -17.75 2.13
C LEU A 135 8.76 -16.44 1.55
N ARG A 136 8.17 -15.37 2.01
CA ARG A 136 8.43 -14.03 1.52
C ARG A 136 8.75 -13.08 2.67
N PHE A 137 9.85 -12.37 2.51
CA PHE A 137 10.31 -11.31 3.41
C PHE A 137 10.46 -10.04 2.59
N ASP A 138 9.66 -9.03 2.88
CA ASP A 138 9.67 -7.75 2.18
C ASP A 138 10.06 -6.63 3.13
N CYS A 139 11.07 -5.84 2.74
CA CYS A 139 11.48 -4.60 3.39
C CYS A 139 11.02 -3.44 2.50
N GLY A 140 9.99 -2.73 2.92
CA GLY A 140 9.43 -1.59 2.20
C GLY A 140 9.78 -0.26 2.86
N MET A 141 10.05 0.73 2.02
CA MET A 141 10.25 2.12 2.42
C MET A 141 9.22 3.00 1.71
N LYS A 142 8.67 3.97 2.42
CA LYS A 142 7.82 4.98 1.81
C LYS A 142 8.65 5.90 0.93
N ALA A 143 8.13 6.24 -0.24
CA ALA A 143 8.71 7.24 -1.14
C ALA A 143 7.90 8.54 -1.14
N ILE A 144 6.57 8.42 -1.21
CA ILE A 144 5.62 9.54 -1.13
C ILE A 144 4.55 9.16 -0.12
N ASN A 145 4.37 9.99 0.90
CA ASN A 145 3.35 9.80 1.93
C ASN A 145 2.28 10.90 1.87
N PRO A 146 1.09 10.61 1.33
CA PRO A 146 0.04 11.60 1.14
C PRO A 146 -0.60 12.10 2.45
N ALA A 147 -0.39 11.43 3.57
CA ALA A 147 -0.90 11.85 4.87
C ALA A 147 -0.26 13.14 5.41
N TYR A 148 0.84 13.59 4.80
CA TYR A 148 1.51 14.84 5.11
C TYR A 148 1.32 15.86 4.00
N GLN A 149 1.40 17.16 4.33
CA GLN A 149 1.32 18.22 3.34
C GLN A 149 2.58 18.22 2.45
N THR A 150 2.45 18.70 1.23
CA THR A 150 3.54 18.68 0.24
C THR A 150 4.76 19.50 0.69
N GLU A 151 4.56 20.46 1.60
CA GLU A 151 5.62 21.30 2.19
C GLU A 151 6.36 20.60 3.33
N ASP A 152 5.80 19.51 3.89
CA ASP A 152 6.43 18.74 4.96
C ASP A 152 7.50 17.80 4.40
N GLU A 153 8.65 17.73 5.05
CA GLU A 153 9.72 16.75 4.70
C GLU A 153 9.22 15.30 4.77
N ALA A 154 8.25 15.02 5.64
CA ALA A 154 7.63 13.72 5.78
C ALA A 154 6.73 13.32 4.60
N HIS A 155 6.39 14.25 3.70
CA HIS A 155 5.67 13.95 2.47
C HIS A 155 6.55 13.22 1.44
N TYR A 156 7.84 13.52 1.43
CA TYR A 156 8.84 12.91 0.54
C TYR A 156 9.92 12.12 1.31
N PRO A 157 9.59 10.99 1.93
CA PRO A 157 10.56 10.17 2.64
C PRO A 157 11.71 9.67 1.77
N LEU A 158 11.54 9.64 0.45
CA LEU A 158 12.61 9.31 -0.49
C LEU A 158 13.80 10.28 -0.38
N ILE A 159 13.53 11.55 -0.08
CA ILE A 159 14.55 12.60 0.04
C ILE A 159 15.00 12.74 1.51
N HIS A 160 14.07 12.62 2.44
CA HIS A 160 14.30 12.75 3.89
C HIS A 160 13.83 11.47 4.62
N PRO A 161 14.57 10.35 4.48
CA PRO A 161 14.17 9.07 5.06
C PRO A 161 14.31 9.05 6.58
N ASP A 162 13.25 8.59 7.24
CA ASP A 162 13.25 8.25 8.66
C ASP A 162 12.84 6.78 8.83
N PHE A 163 13.80 5.94 9.21
CA PHE A 163 13.57 4.50 9.34
C PHE A 163 12.48 4.15 10.35
N SER A 164 12.33 4.93 11.41
CA SER A 164 11.31 4.64 12.43
C SER A 164 9.88 4.90 11.92
N ARG A 165 9.72 5.86 11.02
CA ARG A 165 8.44 6.30 10.45
C ARG A 165 8.11 5.63 9.13
N ASP A 166 9.13 5.42 8.29
CA ASP A 166 8.96 5.17 6.86
C ASP A 166 9.25 3.72 6.44
N PHE A 167 9.79 2.91 7.36
CA PHE A 167 10.12 1.51 7.12
C PHE A 167 8.98 0.59 7.53
N ALA A 168 8.70 -0.41 6.69
CA ALA A 168 7.78 -1.49 7.00
C ALA A 168 8.39 -2.84 6.61
N PHE A 169 8.29 -3.80 7.51
CA PHE A 169 8.70 -5.18 7.27
C PHE A 169 7.48 -6.08 7.16
N HIS A 170 7.47 -6.94 6.15
CA HIS A 170 6.40 -7.90 5.93
C HIS A 170 6.94 -9.31 5.81
N PHE A 171 6.28 -10.20 6.52
CA PHE A 171 6.43 -11.64 6.34
C PHE A 171 5.15 -12.20 5.76
N ALA A 172 5.25 -13.01 4.73
CA ALA A 172 4.10 -13.64 4.10
C ALA A 172 4.43 -15.02 3.52
N VAL A 173 3.40 -15.81 3.31
CA VAL A 173 3.48 -17.10 2.64
C VAL A 173 2.73 -17.01 1.31
N GLY A 174 3.36 -17.44 0.23
CA GLY A 174 2.82 -17.34 -1.13
C GLY A 174 3.39 -16.17 -1.93
N MET A 175 2.96 -16.06 -3.20
CA MET A 175 3.33 -14.94 -4.06
C MET A 175 2.47 -13.70 -3.75
N PRO A 176 2.97 -12.47 -3.98
CA PRO A 176 2.20 -11.25 -3.67
C PRO A 176 1.00 -11.08 -4.58
N PHE A 177 1.10 -11.51 -5.83
CA PHE A 177 0.07 -11.42 -6.89
C PHE A 177 0.45 -12.30 -8.08
#